data_1498099862e74e7c04b9a39cc12ae33c
#
_entry.id   1498099862e74e7c04b9a39cc12ae33c
#
_cell.length_a   1.000
_cell.length_b   1.000
_cell.length_c   1.000
_cell.angle_alpha   90.00
_cell.angle_beta   90.00
_cell.angle_gamma   90.00
#
_symmetry.space_group_name_H-M   'P 1'
#
loop_
_entity.id
_entity.type
_entity.pdbx_description
1 polymer ?
#
loop_
_entity_poly.entity_id
_entity_poly.type
_entity_poly.pdbx_seq_one_letter_code
_entity_poly.pdbx_strand_id
1 'polypeptide(L)'
;MTLPKELGGLGLHNMRDRNCALLAKLCWRLACEQEAPWAKMLVAKYLSPSRLSEEGNKQPCSSIWAACKKGGPVYVKGLKWSVRNGEKVKVWNDFWLPLGPLKTLIEGPLNWDENLIIVKQCFDQNHEWQAQGLSFDLPEHILNFIKATPLSCSPEAEDSLQWAFSKNGFFSLKSAYLLARGLNPLNLDTIMVDWVWKAETYPKIQFFLWLCLHNSVPTGEVLGSRGLSLDPICKLCLQSMETIDHLLRGCWFARDFWQQTQFPICMRDTFSLPVSKWLEVNCKADINYCRMGIPWKILFPMGVWKLWLHRNNFIFKTGKVNQSCFRKSIKDSAEFFSIRLNAKLPKAKIVVAVGWEKPPLG
;
A
#
# COMPACT_ATOMS: atom_id res chain seq x y z
N MET A 1 7.86 -7.93 1.14
CA MET A 1 6.84 -8.49 2.04
C MET A 1 6.05 -7.41 2.81
N THR A 2 6.70 -6.40 3.36
CA THR A 2 6.08 -5.39 4.24
C THR A 2 5.44 -4.19 3.51
N LEU A 3 5.12 -4.31 2.24
CA LEU A 3 4.31 -3.34 1.49
C LEU A 3 2.81 -3.64 1.67
N PRO A 4 1.94 -2.63 1.56
CA PRO A 4 0.50 -2.84 1.43
C PRO A 4 0.15 -3.78 0.28
N LYS A 5 -0.99 -4.46 0.37
CA LYS A 5 -1.46 -5.39 -0.67
C LYS A 5 -1.65 -4.71 -2.03
N GLU A 6 -2.12 -3.47 -2.01
CA GLU A 6 -2.32 -2.63 -3.20
C GLU A 6 -1.00 -2.30 -3.91
N LEU A 7 0.13 -2.40 -3.20
CA LEU A 7 1.49 -2.18 -3.71
C LEU A 7 2.25 -3.49 -3.92
N GLY A 8 1.55 -4.60 -4.07
CA GLY A 8 2.15 -5.91 -4.31
C GLY A 8 2.77 -6.58 -3.09
N GLY A 9 2.55 -6.06 -1.88
CA GLY A 9 3.01 -6.67 -0.64
C GLY A 9 2.02 -7.67 -0.04
N LEU A 10 2.41 -8.27 1.08
CA LEU A 10 1.53 -9.15 1.88
C LEU A 10 0.61 -8.39 2.84
N GLY A 11 0.75 -7.07 2.93
CA GLY A 11 0.05 -6.26 3.92
C GLY A 11 0.55 -6.43 5.35
N LEU A 12 1.71 -7.07 5.53
CA LEU A 12 2.40 -7.12 6.82
C LEU A 12 3.05 -5.77 7.08
N HIS A 13 2.85 -5.23 8.28
CA HIS A 13 3.47 -3.97 8.63
C HIS A 13 4.87 -4.18 9.20
N ASN A 14 5.85 -3.39 8.74
CA ASN A 14 7.09 -3.21 9.46
C ASN A 14 6.77 -2.46 10.76
N MET A 15 7.06 -3.09 11.91
CA MET A 15 6.68 -2.55 13.23
C MET A 15 7.38 -1.22 13.54
N ARG A 16 8.64 -1.05 13.10
CA ARG A 16 9.39 0.19 13.29
C ARG A 16 8.74 1.35 12.54
N ASP A 17 8.44 1.14 11.25
CA ASP A 17 7.85 2.17 10.40
C ASP A 17 6.42 2.50 10.83
N ARG A 18 5.65 1.46 11.24
CA ARG A 18 4.32 1.65 11.80
C ARG A 18 4.35 2.45 13.09
N ASN A 19 5.32 2.18 13.97
CA ASN A 19 5.50 2.96 15.17
C ASN A 19 5.85 4.42 14.86
N CYS A 20 6.75 4.69 13.91
CA CYS A 20 7.05 6.06 13.47
C CYS A 20 5.80 6.79 12.94
N ALA A 21 4.94 6.11 12.18
CA ALA A 21 3.68 6.68 11.72
C ALA A 21 2.70 6.99 12.85
N LEU A 22 2.62 6.12 13.87
CA LEU A 22 1.80 6.39 15.06
C LEU A 22 2.35 7.55 15.89
N LEU A 23 3.66 7.70 15.99
CA LEU A 23 4.31 8.82 16.66
C LEU A 23 4.12 10.13 15.87
N ALA A 24 4.11 10.08 14.54
CA ALA A 24 3.72 11.21 13.71
C ALA A 24 2.27 11.66 13.94
N LYS A 25 1.35 10.71 14.20
CA LYS A 25 -0.02 11.05 14.63
C LYS A 25 -0.04 11.83 15.95
N LEU A 26 0.85 11.52 16.87
CA LEU A 26 0.97 12.27 18.12
C LEU A 26 1.41 13.72 17.87
N CYS A 27 2.38 13.94 16.94
CA CYS A 27 2.77 15.30 16.52
C CYS A 27 1.61 16.05 15.88
N TRP A 28 0.83 15.39 15.02
CA TRP A 28 -0.36 15.96 14.41
C TRP A 28 -1.39 16.39 15.45
N ARG A 29 -1.66 15.52 16.44
CA ARG A 29 -2.58 15.86 17.54
C ARG A 29 -2.06 17.04 18.35
N LEU A 30 -0.76 17.11 18.64
CA LEU A 30 -0.16 18.22 19.34
C LEU A 30 -0.38 19.55 18.62
N ALA A 31 -0.33 19.54 17.29
CA ALA A 31 -0.57 20.73 16.48
C ALA A 31 -2.05 21.12 16.38
N CYS A 32 -2.97 20.14 16.37
CA CYS A 32 -4.40 20.39 16.22
C CYS A 32 -5.14 20.59 17.56
N GLU A 33 -4.69 19.92 18.62
CA GLU A 33 -5.33 19.92 19.95
C GLU A 33 -4.64 20.88 20.92
N GLN A 34 -4.28 22.08 20.47
CA GLN A 34 -3.47 23.04 21.27
C GLN A 34 -4.13 23.44 22.61
N GLU A 35 -5.46 23.42 22.66
CA GLU A 35 -6.20 23.74 23.88
C GLU A 35 -6.24 22.60 24.90
N ALA A 36 -5.87 21.39 24.51
CA ALA A 36 -5.86 20.25 25.41
C ALA A 36 -4.76 20.40 26.51
N PRO A 37 -5.05 20.05 27.77
CA PRO A 37 -4.10 20.22 28.88
C PRO A 37 -2.73 19.57 28.65
N TRP A 38 -2.72 18.39 28.03
CA TRP A 38 -1.49 17.69 27.71
C TRP A 38 -0.62 18.43 26.66
N ALA A 39 -1.28 19.04 25.66
CA ALA A 39 -0.61 19.81 24.61
C ALA A 39 -0.04 21.12 25.19
N LYS A 40 -0.83 21.87 25.96
CA LYS A 40 -0.37 23.08 26.66
C LYS A 40 0.85 22.82 27.53
N MET A 41 0.82 21.71 28.28
CA MET A 41 1.96 21.32 29.12
C MET A 41 3.22 21.04 28.31
N LEU A 42 3.10 20.31 27.19
CA LEU A 42 4.25 20.00 26.33
C LEU A 42 4.80 21.25 25.64
N VAL A 43 3.94 22.12 25.13
CA VAL A 43 4.33 23.38 24.49
C VAL A 43 5.07 24.27 25.51
N ALA A 44 4.49 24.50 26.69
CA ALA A 44 5.11 25.30 27.74
C ALA A 44 6.47 24.73 28.19
N LYS A 45 6.59 23.41 28.26
CA LYS A 45 7.83 22.77 28.74
C LYS A 45 8.93 22.69 27.67
N TYR A 46 8.60 22.48 26.39
CA TYR A 46 9.59 22.13 25.36
C TYR A 46 9.67 23.09 24.17
N LEU A 47 8.67 23.93 23.94
CA LEU A 47 8.58 24.86 22.81
C LEU A 47 8.58 26.33 23.26
N SER A 48 8.76 26.64 24.53
CA SER A 48 8.87 28.00 25.04
C SER A 48 10.14 28.69 24.49
N PRO A 49 10.04 29.95 23.99
CA PRO A 49 11.17 30.70 23.45
C PRO A 49 12.37 30.79 24.37
N SER A 50 12.16 30.86 25.72
CA SER A 50 13.19 30.90 26.73
C SER A 50 14.08 29.64 26.80
N ARG A 51 13.64 28.52 26.23
CA ARG A 51 14.39 27.25 26.19
C ARG A 51 15.01 26.92 24.85
N LEU A 52 14.60 27.58 23.78
CA LEU A 52 15.22 27.45 22.46
C LEU A 52 16.61 28.08 22.40
N SER A 53 16.94 28.97 23.36
CA SER A 53 18.25 29.60 23.48
C SER A 53 19.27 28.79 24.33
N GLU A 54 18.84 27.72 25.01
CA GLU A 54 19.73 26.82 25.73
C GLU A 54 20.19 25.64 24.85
N GLU A 55 20.94 25.92 23.82
CA GLU A 55 21.67 24.90 23.04
C GLU A 55 22.76 24.30 23.95
N GLY A 56 22.54 23.06 24.42
CA GLY A 56 23.57 22.27 25.07
C GLY A 56 23.15 21.40 26.23
N ASN A 57 22.01 21.61 26.84
CA ASN A 57 21.65 20.83 28.02
C ASN A 57 20.85 19.55 27.63
N LYS A 58 21.52 18.39 27.70
CA LYS A 58 20.93 17.05 27.56
C LYS A 58 20.03 16.70 28.74
N GLN A 59 19.04 17.54 29.05
CA GLN A 59 18.08 17.19 30.09
C GLN A 59 17.20 15.98 29.65
N PRO A 60 16.88 15.08 30.58
CA PRO A 60 16.00 13.96 30.31
C PRO A 60 14.63 14.49 29.84
N CYS A 61 14.25 14.17 28.61
CA CYS A 61 12.95 14.56 28.08
C CYS A 61 11.90 13.51 28.48
N SER A 62 10.63 13.96 28.64
CA SER A 62 9.54 13.03 28.88
C SER A 62 9.39 12.04 27.71
N SER A 63 8.85 10.85 28.01
CA SER A 63 8.61 9.80 27.00
C SER A 63 7.74 10.29 25.84
N ILE A 64 6.76 11.16 26.13
CA ILE A 64 5.88 11.74 25.09
C ILE A 64 6.67 12.69 24.18
N TRP A 65 7.54 13.53 24.73
CA TRP A 65 8.37 14.43 23.92
C TRP A 65 9.40 13.66 23.09
N ALA A 66 10.01 12.63 23.66
CA ALA A 66 10.89 11.72 22.91
C ALA A 66 10.14 11.03 21.78
N ALA A 67 8.88 10.65 21.97
CA ALA A 67 8.00 10.10 20.96
C ALA A 67 7.73 11.13 19.86
N CYS A 68 7.41 12.38 20.18
CA CYS A 68 7.23 13.45 19.20
C CYS A 68 8.52 13.70 18.39
N LYS A 69 9.69 13.74 19.01
CA LYS A 69 10.97 13.87 18.28
C LYS A 69 11.16 12.74 17.27
N LYS A 70 10.81 11.50 17.64
CA LYS A 70 10.93 10.32 16.76
C LYS A 70 9.92 10.32 15.62
N GLY A 71 8.70 10.81 15.85
CA GLY A 71 7.64 10.93 14.84
C GLY A 71 7.77 12.17 13.94
N GLY A 72 8.47 13.19 14.41
CA GLY A 72 8.62 14.49 13.77
C GLY A 72 9.02 14.45 12.29
N PRO A 73 10.05 13.68 11.90
CA PRO A 73 10.45 13.59 10.49
C PRO A 73 9.35 13.10 9.55
N VAL A 74 8.53 12.16 9.98
CA VAL A 74 7.38 11.66 9.20
C VAL A 74 6.25 12.69 9.17
N TYR A 75 6.01 13.35 10.31
CA TYR A 75 5.02 14.41 10.44
C TYR A 75 5.31 15.58 9.49
N VAL A 76 6.53 16.13 9.52
CA VAL A 76 6.94 17.27 8.68
C VAL A 76 6.81 16.93 7.19
N LYS A 77 7.21 15.72 6.78
CA LYS A 77 7.06 15.27 5.38
C LYS A 77 5.61 15.21 4.90
N GLY A 78 4.68 15.03 5.82
CA GLY A 78 3.27 14.91 5.51
C GLY A 78 2.48 16.22 5.62
N LEU A 79 3.08 17.29 6.11
CA LEU A 79 2.40 18.57 6.27
C LEU A 79 2.27 19.32 4.96
N LYS A 80 1.15 20.02 4.83
CA LYS A 80 0.90 21.02 3.81
C LYS A 80 0.10 22.16 4.40
N TRP A 81 0.41 23.38 4.05
CA TRP A 81 -0.40 24.53 4.39
C TRP A 81 -1.54 24.72 3.38
N SER A 82 -2.73 24.95 3.88
CA SER A 82 -3.83 25.54 3.14
C SER A 82 -3.78 27.05 3.38
N VAL A 83 -3.28 27.76 2.39
CA VAL A 83 -3.15 29.21 2.46
C VAL A 83 -4.53 29.85 2.33
N ARG A 84 -4.84 30.79 3.22
CA ARG A 84 -6.04 31.60 3.16
C ARG A 84 -5.73 33.09 3.23
N ASN A 85 -5.25 33.60 4.37
CA ASN A 85 -4.80 34.98 4.49
C ASN A 85 -3.28 35.15 4.30
N GLY A 86 -2.52 34.06 4.28
CA GLY A 86 -1.07 34.05 4.05
C GLY A 86 -0.22 34.61 5.19
N GLU A 87 -0.79 34.80 6.38
CA GLU A 87 -0.09 35.42 7.53
C GLU A 87 0.79 34.44 8.31
N LYS A 88 0.45 33.14 8.27
CA LYS A 88 1.16 32.12 9.02
C LYS A 88 2.14 31.32 8.17
N VAL A 89 2.10 31.43 6.86
CA VAL A 89 2.82 30.59 5.90
C VAL A 89 4.06 31.28 5.39
N LYS A 90 5.23 30.67 5.55
CA LYS A 90 6.50 31.14 5.01
C LYS A 90 6.65 30.72 3.56
N VAL A 91 6.99 31.68 2.68
CA VAL A 91 7.10 31.48 1.24
C VAL A 91 8.05 30.35 0.88
N TRP A 92 9.26 30.36 1.45
CA TRP A 92 10.34 29.45 1.04
C TRP A 92 10.33 28.13 1.75
N ASN A 93 10.04 28.12 3.05
CA ASN A 93 10.28 26.97 3.91
C ASN A 93 9.07 26.06 4.10
N ASP A 94 7.87 26.62 3.95
CA ASP A 94 6.64 25.86 4.18
C ASP A 94 6.15 25.19 2.90
N PHE A 95 5.52 24.02 3.08
CA PHE A 95 4.89 23.30 1.98
C PHE A 95 3.46 23.81 1.77
N TRP A 96 3.28 24.76 0.88
CA TRP A 96 1.98 25.34 0.51
C TRP A 96 1.62 25.16 -0.96
N LEU A 97 2.61 24.90 -1.83
CA LEU A 97 2.41 24.57 -3.25
C LEU A 97 2.39 23.06 -3.49
N PRO A 98 1.79 22.59 -4.60
CA PRO A 98 1.82 21.17 -4.96
C PRO A 98 3.23 20.58 -5.16
N LEU A 99 4.20 21.42 -5.46
CA LEU A 99 5.59 21.06 -5.75
C LEU A 99 6.45 20.85 -4.49
N GLY A 100 5.97 21.21 -3.31
CA GLY A 100 6.71 21.20 -2.05
C GLY A 100 7.21 22.58 -1.65
N PRO A 101 8.09 22.68 -0.64
CA PRO A 101 8.71 23.94 -0.22
C PRO A 101 9.54 24.55 -1.34
N LEU A 102 9.36 25.84 -1.64
CA LEU A 102 10.09 26.53 -2.71
C LEU A 102 11.60 26.47 -2.52
N LYS A 103 12.09 26.48 -1.28
CA LYS A 103 13.52 26.32 -0.96
C LYS A 103 14.14 25.04 -1.56
N THR A 104 13.37 24.01 -1.77
CA THR A 104 13.88 22.76 -2.36
C THR A 104 14.01 22.81 -3.88
N LEU A 105 13.49 23.87 -4.51
CA LEU A 105 13.45 24.07 -5.97
C LEU A 105 14.47 25.07 -6.45
N ILE A 106 15.20 25.74 -5.55
CA ILE A 106 16.25 26.71 -5.86
C ILE A 106 17.63 26.17 -5.49
N GLU A 107 18.64 26.59 -6.24
CA GLU A 107 20.04 26.32 -5.96
C GLU A 107 20.68 27.54 -5.30
N GLY A 108 21.18 27.39 -4.10
CA GLY A 108 21.88 28.43 -3.35
C GLY A 108 21.29 28.73 -1.97
N PRO A 109 22.02 29.51 -1.15
CA PRO A 109 21.55 29.93 0.17
C PRO A 109 20.55 31.08 0.05
N LEU A 110 19.48 31.03 0.84
CA LEU A 110 18.57 32.16 1.03
C LEU A 110 19.19 33.17 1.98
N ASN A 111 18.97 34.46 1.74
CA ASN A 111 19.28 35.52 2.69
C ASN A 111 18.46 35.29 3.98
N TRP A 112 19.03 35.76 5.11
CA TRP A 112 18.37 35.56 6.43
C TRP A 112 16.94 36.14 6.42
N ASP A 113 16.77 37.34 5.90
CA ASP A 113 15.49 38.06 5.85
C ASP A 113 14.46 37.33 5.01
N GLU A 114 14.87 36.73 3.89
CA GLU A 114 13.99 35.98 2.99
C GLU A 114 13.41 34.70 3.64
N ASN A 115 14.13 34.06 4.56
CA ASN A 115 13.62 32.94 5.29
C ASN A 115 12.40 33.25 6.17
N LEU A 116 12.17 34.54 6.46
CA LEU A 116 11.08 35.02 7.30
C LEU A 116 9.90 35.56 6.49
N ILE A 117 10.05 35.75 5.19
CA ILE A 117 8.98 36.30 4.30
C ILE A 117 7.75 35.35 4.37
N ILE A 118 6.59 35.93 4.66
CA ILE A 118 5.31 35.25 4.65
C ILE A 118 4.58 35.44 3.33
N VAL A 119 3.71 34.52 2.99
CA VAL A 119 3.00 34.51 1.68
C VAL A 119 2.22 35.82 1.46
N LYS A 120 1.59 36.35 2.51
CA LYS A 120 0.85 37.64 2.43
C LYS A 120 1.71 38.78 1.90
N GLN A 121 2.99 38.84 2.23
CA GLN A 121 3.92 39.93 1.80
C GLN A 121 4.27 39.89 0.31
N CYS A 122 4.03 38.76 -0.35
CA CYS A 122 4.29 38.57 -1.77
C CYS A 122 3.07 38.84 -2.66
N PHE A 123 1.96 39.34 -2.09
CA PHE A 123 0.78 39.76 -2.84
C PHE A 123 0.46 41.21 -2.57
N ASP A 124 0.03 41.93 -3.61
CA ASP A 124 -0.41 43.31 -3.50
C ASP A 124 -1.86 43.41 -2.97
N GLN A 125 -2.36 44.65 -2.92
CA GLN A 125 -3.73 44.94 -2.48
C GLN A 125 -4.82 44.33 -3.38
N ASN A 126 -4.44 44.03 -4.64
CA ASN A 126 -5.33 43.38 -5.62
C ASN A 126 -5.18 41.85 -5.59
N HIS A 127 -4.45 41.30 -4.63
CA HIS A 127 -4.10 39.88 -4.52
C HIS A 127 -3.32 39.31 -5.73
N GLU A 128 -2.59 40.18 -6.43
CA GLU A 128 -1.67 39.78 -7.48
C GLU A 128 -0.27 39.51 -6.91
N TRP A 129 0.36 38.44 -7.39
CA TRP A 129 1.70 38.06 -6.97
C TRP A 129 2.71 39.10 -7.40
N GLN A 130 3.52 39.56 -6.44
CA GLN A 130 4.65 40.44 -6.67
C GLN A 130 5.95 39.81 -6.20
N ALA A 131 6.84 39.53 -7.12
CA ALA A 131 8.16 38.96 -6.82
C ALA A 131 9.17 40.01 -6.28
N GLN A 132 8.74 41.27 -6.04
CA GLN A 132 9.61 42.34 -5.55
C GLN A 132 10.13 41.98 -4.15
N GLY A 133 11.46 41.83 -4.03
CA GLY A 133 12.13 41.48 -2.79
C GLY A 133 12.56 40.00 -2.67
N LEU A 134 12.32 39.18 -3.69
CA LEU A 134 12.89 37.85 -3.77
C LEU A 134 14.23 37.89 -4.52
N SER A 135 15.27 37.22 -3.98
CA SER A 135 16.60 37.12 -4.60
C SER A 135 16.66 36.14 -5.78
N PHE A 136 15.61 35.37 -6.01
CA PHE A 136 15.57 34.31 -7.02
C PHE A 136 14.44 34.55 -8.01
N ASP A 137 14.76 34.46 -9.31
CA ASP A 137 13.78 34.42 -10.38
C ASP A 137 13.13 33.03 -10.40
N LEU A 138 11.83 32.97 -10.17
CA LEU A 138 11.08 31.72 -10.17
C LEU A 138 10.67 31.33 -11.60
N PRO A 139 10.89 30.09 -12.04
CA PRO A 139 10.42 29.57 -13.31
C PRO A 139 8.91 29.79 -13.51
N GLU A 140 8.49 30.03 -14.76
CA GLU A 140 7.09 30.32 -15.10
C GLU A 140 6.08 29.27 -14.60
N HIS A 141 6.44 28.00 -14.65
CA HIS A 141 5.57 26.93 -14.16
C HIS A 141 5.32 27.02 -12.64
N ILE A 142 6.29 27.50 -11.85
CA ILE A 142 6.12 27.72 -10.40
C ILE A 142 5.23 28.96 -10.17
N LEU A 143 5.49 30.03 -10.94
CA LEU A 143 4.67 31.24 -10.87
C LEU A 143 3.19 30.98 -11.18
N ASN A 144 2.91 30.05 -12.12
CA ASN A 144 1.55 29.65 -12.44
C ASN A 144 0.86 28.95 -11.25
N PHE A 145 1.57 28.11 -10.48
CA PHE A 145 1.02 27.52 -9.24
C PHE A 145 0.78 28.57 -8.16
N ILE A 146 1.68 29.55 -8.01
CA ILE A 146 1.54 30.64 -7.05
C ILE A 146 0.31 31.49 -7.40
N LYS A 147 0.19 31.94 -8.65
CA LYS A 147 -0.93 32.72 -9.14
C LYS A 147 -2.27 31.98 -9.05
N ALA A 148 -2.24 30.64 -9.17
CA ALA A 148 -3.44 29.82 -9.03
C ALA A 148 -3.87 29.61 -7.55
N THR A 149 -3.05 30.06 -6.57
CA THR A 149 -3.38 29.93 -5.15
C THR A 149 -4.23 31.12 -4.71
N PRO A 150 -5.52 30.97 -4.44
CA PRO A 150 -6.38 32.09 -4.05
C PRO A 150 -6.06 32.53 -2.63
N LEU A 151 -5.81 33.82 -2.44
CA LEU A 151 -5.81 34.43 -1.12
C LEU A 151 -7.21 34.95 -0.78
N SER A 152 -7.62 34.72 0.47
CA SER A 152 -8.89 35.25 0.97
C SER A 152 -8.74 36.68 1.47
N CYS A 153 -9.64 37.55 1.04
CA CYS A 153 -9.74 38.92 1.53
C CYS A 153 -10.32 39.00 2.95
N SER A 154 -10.91 37.92 3.45
CA SER A 154 -11.51 37.91 4.78
C SER A 154 -10.43 37.76 5.86
N PRO A 155 -10.32 38.71 6.82
CA PRO A 155 -9.38 38.61 7.93
C PRO A 155 -9.67 37.44 8.87
N GLU A 156 -10.89 36.89 8.82
CA GLU A 156 -11.29 35.71 9.63
C GLU A 156 -10.83 34.39 8.99
N ALA A 157 -10.39 34.40 7.73
CA ALA A 157 -9.94 33.21 7.04
C ALA A 157 -8.48 32.91 7.41
N GLU A 158 -8.27 32.16 8.45
CA GLU A 158 -6.93 31.76 8.90
C GLU A 158 -6.32 30.63 8.06
N ASP A 159 -5.00 30.70 7.86
CA ASP A 159 -4.22 29.62 7.30
C ASP A 159 -4.28 28.38 8.19
N SER A 160 -4.41 27.21 7.58
CA SER A 160 -4.52 25.96 8.32
C SER A 160 -3.57 24.87 7.84
N LEU A 161 -3.06 24.09 8.77
CA LEU A 161 -2.25 22.93 8.47
C LEU A 161 -3.14 21.78 8.03
N GLN A 162 -2.74 21.14 6.93
CA GLN A 162 -3.41 19.99 6.36
C GLN A 162 -2.42 18.83 6.17
N TRP A 163 -2.94 17.64 6.14
CA TRP A 163 -2.18 16.46 5.75
C TRP A 163 -2.19 16.33 4.23
N ALA A 164 -1.02 16.48 3.59
CA ALA A 164 -0.88 16.54 2.13
C ALA A 164 -1.36 15.27 1.40
N PHE A 165 -1.34 14.14 2.07
CA PHE A 165 -1.60 12.83 1.50
C PHE A 165 -2.97 12.26 1.88
N SER A 166 -3.93 13.13 2.11
CA SER A 166 -5.35 12.77 2.30
C SER A 166 -6.25 13.74 1.56
N LYS A 167 -7.39 13.25 1.07
CA LYS A 167 -8.35 14.06 0.31
C LYS A 167 -9.06 15.13 1.15
N ASN A 168 -9.21 14.88 2.44
CA ASN A 168 -9.92 15.74 3.38
C ASN A 168 -9.00 16.59 4.26
N GLY A 169 -7.69 16.57 4.03
CA GLY A 169 -6.71 17.32 4.80
C GLY A 169 -6.41 16.77 6.21
N PHE A 170 -7.11 15.70 6.66
CA PHE A 170 -6.86 15.11 7.96
C PHE A 170 -5.75 14.05 7.91
N PHE A 171 -5.09 13.83 9.05
CA PHE A 171 -4.02 12.86 9.18
C PHE A 171 -4.45 11.45 8.76
N SER A 172 -3.66 10.81 7.92
CA SER A 172 -3.85 9.43 7.48
C SER A 172 -2.70 8.54 7.91
N LEU A 173 -2.99 7.58 8.77
CA LEU A 173 -1.98 6.60 9.23
C LEU A 173 -1.41 5.77 8.06
N LYS A 174 -2.24 5.49 7.04
CA LYS A 174 -1.82 4.75 5.84
C LYS A 174 -0.73 5.50 5.08
N SER A 175 -0.94 6.78 4.78
CA SER A 175 0.06 7.60 4.08
C SER A 175 1.28 7.92 4.97
N ALA A 176 1.09 8.14 6.28
CA ALA A 176 2.19 8.31 7.21
C ALA A 176 3.10 7.06 7.28
N TYR A 177 2.52 5.86 7.21
CA TYR A 177 3.29 4.62 7.13
C TYR A 177 4.13 4.54 5.84
N LEU A 178 3.56 4.94 4.70
CA LEU A 178 4.30 5.00 3.44
C LEU A 178 5.46 5.99 3.51
N LEU A 179 5.23 7.17 4.06
CA LEU A 179 6.29 8.18 4.29
C LEU A 179 7.38 7.67 5.23
N ALA A 180 7.03 6.95 6.30
CA ALA A 180 7.99 6.31 7.20
C ALA A 180 8.86 5.28 6.49
N ARG A 181 8.33 4.64 5.45
CA ARG A 181 9.06 3.72 4.57
C ARG A 181 9.89 4.41 3.48
N GLY A 182 9.90 5.71 3.41
CA GLY A 182 10.57 6.47 2.34
C GLY A 182 9.83 6.42 1.00
N LEU A 183 8.55 6.03 0.98
CA LEU A 183 7.73 5.99 -0.22
C LEU A 183 6.87 7.26 -0.30
N ASN A 184 6.79 7.83 -1.51
CA ASN A 184 5.87 8.95 -1.74
C ASN A 184 4.45 8.40 -2.03
N PRO A 185 3.44 8.71 -1.19
CA PRO A 185 2.08 8.21 -1.40
C PRO A 185 1.42 8.68 -2.70
N LEU A 186 1.92 9.74 -3.35
CA LEU A 186 1.40 10.26 -4.63
C LEU A 186 2.01 9.55 -5.84
N ASN A 187 3.25 9.09 -5.75
CA ASN A 187 4.01 8.47 -6.83
C ASN A 187 4.16 6.96 -6.62
N LEU A 188 3.13 6.32 -6.16
CA LEU A 188 3.12 4.88 -6.07
C LEU A 188 2.80 4.32 -7.45
N ASP A 189 3.84 3.97 -8.19
CA ASP A 189 3.68 3.04 -9.31
C ASP A 189 3.07 1.78 -8.74
N THR A 190 1.77 1.65 -8.92
CA THR A 190 1.02 0.46 -8.54
C THR A 190 1.56 -0.67 -9.40
N ILE A 191 2.50 -1.44 -8.86
CA ILE A 191 2.79 -2.76 -9.40
C ILE A 191 1.45 -3.48 -9.33
N MET A 192 0.84 -3.70 -10.52
CA MET A 192 -0.54 -4.16 -10.72
C MET A 192 -0.72 -5.61 -10.22
N VAL A 193 -0.44 -5.84 -8.93
CA VAL A 193 -0.51 -7.18 -8.30
C VAL A 193 -1.69 -7.28 -7.31
N ASP A 194 -2.45 -6.19 -7.15
CA ASP A 194 -3.60 -6.15 -6.25
C ASP A 194 -4.70 -7.16 -6.65
N TRP A 195 -4.76 -7.54 -7.93
CA TRP A 195 -5.68 -8.53 -8.46
C TRP A 195 -5.55 -9.89 -7.77
N VAL A 196 -4.35 -10.25 -7.29
CA VAL A 196 -4.12 -11.51 -6.57
C VAL A 196 -5.00 -11.62 -5.34
N TRP A 197 -5.10 -10.52 -4.59
CA TRP A 197 -5.90 -10.47 -3.35
C TRP A 197 -7.41 -10.34 -3.62
N LYS A 198 -7.79 -10.02 -4.86
CA LYS A 198 -9.16 -9.97 -5.34
C LYS A 198 -9.58 -11.26 -6.06
N ALA A 199 -8.62 -12.16 -6.35
CA ALA A 199 -8.91 -13.41 -7.04
C ALA A 199 -9.93 -14.26 -6.26
N GLU A 200 -10.89 -14.80 -6.98
CA GLU A 200 -12.00 -15.59 -6.42
C GLU A 200 -11.54 -17.01 -6.07
N THR A 201 -10.74 -17.12 -5.00
CA THR A 201 -10.17 -18.39 -4.55
C THR A 201 -9.86 -18.37 -3.05
N TYR A 202 -9.40 -19.49 -2.48
CA TYR A 202 -9.00 -19.56 -1.08
C TYR A 202 -7.78 -18.67 -0.77
N PRO A 203 -7.67 -18.09 0.43
CA PRO A 203 -6.53 -17.23 0.82
C PRO A 203 -5.16 -17.89 0.65
N LYS A 204 -5.05 -19.21 0.89
CA LYS A 204 -3.82 -19.98 0.67
C LYS A 204 -3.40 -20.01 -0.81
N ILE A 205 -4.37 -19.99 -1.73
CA ILE A 205 -4.11 -19.98 -3.18
C ILE A 205 -3.75 -18.56 -3.62
N GLN A 206 -4.40 -17.52 -3.09
CA GLN A 206 -4.00 -16.13 -3.31
C GLN A 206 -2.53 -15.93 -2.90
N PHE A 207 -2.14 -16.43 -1.73
CA PHE A 207 -0.75 -16.38 -1.28
C PHE A 207 0.21 -17.15 -2.23
N PHE A 208 -0.20 -18.32 -2.71
CA PHE A 208 0.59 -19.07 -3.68
C PHE A 208 0.75 -18.31 -5.01
N LEU A 209 -0.32 -17.72 -5.54
CA LEU A 209 -0.25 -16.87 -6.73
C LEU A 209 0.71 -15.69 -6.52
N TRP A 210 0.67 -15.08 -5.33
CA TRP A 210 1.62 -14.03 -4.96
C TRP A 210 3.07 -14.54 -5.00
N LEU A 211 3.34 -15.73 -4.47
CA LEU A 211 4.67 -16.36 -4.55
C LEU A 211 5.09 -16.62 -6.00
N CYS A 212 4.16 -17.04 -6.87
CA CYS A 212 4.44 -17.23 -8.29
C CYS A 212 4.90 -15.94 -8.96
N LEU A 213 4.22 -14.81 -8.69
CA LEU A 213 4.54 -13.50 -9.26
C LEU A 213 5.90 -12.97 -8.80
N HIS A 214 6.32 -13.34 -7.60
CA HIS A 214 7.61 -12.93 -7.02
C HIS A 214 8.73 -13.95 -7.25
N ASN A 215 8.52 -14.95 -8.11
CA ASN A 215 9.44 -16.08 -8.33
C ASN A 215 9.97 -16.66 -7.00
N SER A 216 9.09 -16.84 -6.03
CA SER A 216 9.43 -17.26 -4.66
C SER A 216 8.93 -18.65 -4.29
N VAL A 217 8.23 -19.32 -5.21
CA VAL A 217 7.83 -20.72 -5.07
C VAL A 217 9.09 -21.61 -5.07
N PRO A 218 9.26 -22.55 -4.13
CA PRO A 218 10.47 -23.35 -4.02
C PRO A 218 10.52 -24.44 -5.11
N THR A 219 10.70 -24.01 -6.36
CA THR A 219 11.03 -24.86 -7.52
C THR A 219 12.50 -25.21 -7.50
N GLY A 220 12.92 -26.17 -8.34
CA GLY A 220 14.33 -26.55 -8.47
C GLY A 220 15.24 -25.36 -8.82
N GLU A 221 14.80 -24.49 -9.74
CA GLU A 221 15.49 -23.23 -10.08
C GLU A 221 15.69 -22.30 -8.86
N VAL A 222 14.59 -22.01 -8.13
CA VAL A 222 14.62 -21.10 -6.98
C VAL A 222 15.43 -21.68 -5.81
N LEU A 223 15.35 -22.98 -5.58
CA LEU A 223 16.14 -23.63 -4.53
C LEU A 223 17.63 -23.63 -4.86
N GLY A 224 17.99 -23.88 -6.13
CA GLY A 224 19.36 -23.78 -6.62
C GLY A 224 19.93 -22.37 -6.48
N SER A 225 19.16 -21.32 -6.85
CA SER A 225 19.58 -19.91 -6.70
C SER A 225 19.78 -19.49 -5.24
N ARG A 226 19.17 -20.19 -4.28
CA ARG A 226 19.36 -19.99 -2.84
C ARG A 226 20.53 -20.77 -2.24
N GLY A 227 21.35 -21.38 -3.07
CA GLY A 227 22.57 -22.12 -2.66
C GLY A 227 22.33 -23.54 -2.17
N LEU A 228 21.13 -24.10 -2.40
CA LEU A 228 20.88 -25.51 -2.12
C LEU A 228 21.42 -26.36 -3.26
N SER A 229 22.30 -27.33 -2.94
CA SER A 229 22.89 -28.28 -3.91
C SER A 229 21.85 -29.32 -4.35
N LEU A 230 20.78 -28.85 -5.02
CA LEU A 230 19.73 -29.68 -5.58
C LEU A 230 19.80 -29.61 -7.11
N ASP A 231 19.53 -30.73 -7.74
CA ASP A 231 19.38 -30.78 -9.19
C ASP A 231 18.18 -29.93 -9.62
N PRO A 232 18.36 -28.85 -10.42
CA PRO A 232 17.30 -27.95 -10.81
C PRO A 232 16.35 -28.54 -11.86
N ILE A 233 16.62 -29.73 -12.36
CA ILE A 233 15.80 -30.39 -13.37
C ILE A 233 14.46 -30.86 -12.79
N CYS A 234 13.41 -30.66 -13.56
CA CYS A 234 12.07 -31.11 -13.20
C CYS A 234 12.01 -32.62 -12.99
N LYS A 235 11.66 -33.06 -11.80
CA LYS A 235 11.59 -34.48 -11.44
C LYS A 235 10.44 -35.23 -12.10
N LEU A 236 9.45 -34.55 -12.68
CA LEU A 236 8.33 -35.15 -13.42
C LEU A 236 8.70 -35.50 -14.85
N CYS A 237 9.41 -34.62 -15.56
CA CYS A 237 9.75 -34.85 -16.97
C CYS A 237 11.22 -35.20 -17.21
N LEU A 238 12.10 -34.89 -16.28
CA LEU A 238 13.58 -35.10 -16.37
C LEU A 238 14.24 -34.44 -17.60
N GLN A 239 13.57 -33.43 -18.22
CA GLN A 239 14.03 -32.85 -19.49
C GLN A 239 14.39 -31.37 -19.39
N SER A 240 13.76 -30.62 -18.50
CA SER A 240 13.88 -29.17 -18.45
C SER A 240 14.06 -28.68 -17.02
N MET A 241 14.66 -27.48 -16.88
CA MET A 241 14.76 -26.80 -15.60
C MET A 241 13.37 -26.58 -15.00
N GLU A 242 13.21 -26.83 -13.70
CA GLU A 242 11.97 -26.63 -12.99
C GLU A 242 11.78 -25.16 -12.61
N THR A 243 11.40 -24.35 -13.61
CA THR A 243 10.92 -22.97 -13.40
C THR A 243 9.46 -22.98 -13.01
N ILE A 244 8.93 -21.84 -12.51
CA ILE A 244 7.49 -21.69 -12.25
C ILE A 244 6.66 -21.82 -13.55
N ASP A 245 7.19 -21.31 -14.64
CA ASP A 245 6.57 -21.41 -15.97
C ASP A 245 6.50 -22.86 -16.44
N HIS A 246 7.60 -23.59 -16.33
CA HIS A 246 7.65 -25.01 -16.69
C HIS A 246 6.68 -25.83 -15.83
N LEU A 247 6.65 -25.61 -14.53
CA LEU A 247 5.81 -26.32 -13.58
C LEU A 247 4.31 -26.13 -13.89
N LEU A 248 3.89 -24.91 -14.24
CA LEU A 248 2.47 -24.58 -14.38
C LEU A 248 1.91 -24.84 -15.78
N ARG A 249 2.76 -24.83 -16.84
CA ARG A 249 2.29 -25.00 -18.23
C ARG A 249 3.30 -25.63 -19.19
N GLY A 250 4.60 -25.62 -18.87
CA GLY A 250 5.63 -26.15 -19.77
C GLY A 250 5.81 -27.66 -19.67
N CYS A 251 5.65 -28.26 -18.49
CA CYS A 251 5.81 -29.70 -18.27
C CYS A 251 4.73 -30.49 -19.00
N TRP A 252 5.09 -31.71 -19.47
CA TRP A 252 4.12 -32.61 -20.09
C TRP A 252 2.90 -32.87 -19.21
N PHE A 253 3.11 -33.02 -17.89
CA PHE A 253 2.03 -33.24 -16.94
C PHE A 253 1.10 -32.02 -16.84
N ALA A 254 1.63 -30.81 -16.83
CA ALA A 254 0.85 -29.59 -16.82
C ALA A 254 0.05 -29.41 -18.12
N ARG A 255 0.66 -29.74 -19.25
CA ARG A 255 -0.01 -29.72 -20.57
C ARG A 255 -1.18 -30.70 -20.62
N ASP A 256 -0.96 -31.95 -20.19
CA ASP A 256 -2.02 -32.97 -20.07
C ASP A 256 -3.15 -32.51 -19.13
N PHE A 257 -2.81 -31.96 -17.97
CA PHE A 257 -3.77 -31.36 -17.05
C PHE A 257 -4.65 -30.30 -17.73
N TRP A 258 -4.05 -29.36 -18.46
CA TRP A 258 -4.81 -28.31 -19.13
C TRP A 258 -5.60 -28.82 -20.35
N GLN A 259 -5.18 -29.86 -21.02
CA GLN A 259 -5.97 -30.56 -22.04
C GLN A 259 -7.20 -31.21 -21.44
N GLN A 260 -7.06 -31.92 -20.32
CA GLN A 260 -8.17 -32.53 -19.61
C GLN A 260 -9.19 -31.50 -19.09
N THR A 261 -8.72 -30.30 -18.68
CA THR A 261 -9.61 -29.21 -18.30
C THR A 261 -10.31 -28.56 -19.47
N GLN A 262 -10.02 -28.95 -20.71
CA GLN A 262 -10.55 -28.28 -21.92
C GLN A 262 -10.38 -26.76 -21.83
N PHE A 263 -9.14 -26.33 -21.65
CA PHE A 263 -8.77 -24.91 -21.56
C PHE A 263 -9.56 -24.07 -22.56
N PRO A 264 -10.23 -22.97 -22.15
CA PRO A 264 -11.12 -22.21 -23.03
C PRO A 264 -10.40 -21.77 -24.32
N ILE A 265 -11.03 -22.01 -25.48
CA ILE A 265 -10.42 -21.72 -26.79
C ILE A 265 -10.01 -20.24 -26.89
N CYS A 266 -10.88 -19.33 -26.42
CA CYS A 266 -10.64 -17.88 -26.42
C CYS A 266 -9.47 -17.44 -25.50
N MET A 267 -8.95 -18.34 -24.66
CA MET A 267 -7.83 -18.05 -23.76
C MET A 267 -6.53 -18.75 -24.17
N ARG A 268 -6.53 -19.52 -25.27
CA ARG A 268 -5.33 -20.29 -25.70
C ARG A 268 -4.16 -19.39 -26.04
N ASP A 269 -4.39 -18.24 -26.64
CA ASP A 269 -3.36 -17.30 -27.03
C ASP A 269 -2.61 -16.73 -25.78
N THR A 270 -3.23 -16.83 -24.59
CA THR A 270 -2.58 -16.40 -23.36
C THR A 270 -1.37 -17.24 -22.98
N PHE A 271 -1.20 -18.46 -23.54
CA PHE A 271 -0.03 -19.29 -23.33
C PHE A 271 1.28 -18.67 -23.86
N SER A 272 1.20 -17.72 -24.80
CA SER A 272 2.35 -16.96 -25.32
C SER A 272 2.80 -15.83 -24.39
N LEU A 273 1.95 -15.43 -23.43
CA LEU A 273 2.24 -14.34 -22.50
C LEU A 273 3.27 -14.75 -21.44
N PRO A 274 4.00 -13.80 -20.84
CA PRO A 274 4.77 -14.04 -19.62
C PRO A 274 3.91 -14.66 -18.53
N VAL A 275 4.47 -15.53 -17.69
CA VAL A 275 3.71 -16.30 -16.67
C VAL A 275 2.88 -15.41 -15.74
N SER A 276 3.41 -14.24 -15.36
CA SER A 276 2.71 -13.27 -14.52
C SER A 276 1.43 -12.77 -15.19
N LYS A 277 1.51 -12.42 -16.47
CA LYS A 277 0.36 -11.93 -17.25
C LYS A 277 -0.63 -13.05 -17.58
N TRP A 278 -0.13 -14.25 -17.87
CA TRP A 278 -0.95 -15.43 -18.05
C TRP A 278 -1.80 -15.74 -16.81
N LEU A 279 -1.19 -15.69 -15.61
CA LEU A 279 -1.91 -15.87 -14.34
C LEU A 279 -2.98 -14.78 -14.15
N GLU A 280 -2.63 -13.51 -14.38
CA GLU A 280 -3.55 -12.40 -14.22
C GLU A 280 -4.78 -12.53 -15.12
N VAL A 281 -4.56 -12.69 -16.41
CA VAL A 281 -5.65 -12.72 -17.41
C VAL A 281 -6.60 -13.87 -17.12
N ASN A 282 -6.07 -15.07 -16.85
CA ASN A 282 -6.88 -16.24 -16.56
C ASN A 282 -7.62 -16.17 -15.21
N CYS A 283 -7.02 -15.59 -14.15
CA CYS A 283 -7.70 -15.37 -12.88
C CYS A 283 -8.81 -14.32 -12.94
N LYS A 284 -8.75 -13.41 -13.92
CA LYS A 284 -9.77 -12.37 -14.13
C LYS A 284 -10.85 -12.76 -15.14
N ALA A 285 -10.64 -13.84 -15.92
CA ALA A 285 -11.52 -14.21 -17.01
C ALA A 285 -12.91 -14.65 -16.53
N ASP A 286 -13.90 -13.84 -16.80
CA ASP A 286 -15.30 -14.10 -16.45
C ASP A 286 -16.01 -14.92 -17.52
N ILE A 287 -15.52 -16.15 -17.69
CA ILE A 287 -16.02 -17.12 -18.68
C ILE A 287 -16.62 -18.28 -17.92
N ASN A 288 -17.83 -18.68 -18.30
CA ASN A 288 -18.45 -19.88 -17.77
C ASN A 288 -17.78 -21.12 -18.35
N TYR A 289 -17.34 -22.04 -17.48
CA TYR A 289 -16.79 -23.31 -17.90
C TYR A 289 -17.92 -24.24 -18.34
N CYS A 290 -17.90 -24.64 -19.63
CA CYS A 290 -19.03 -25.25 -20.34
C CYS A 290 -19.62 -26.52 -19.76
N ARG A 291 -18.87 -27.29 -18.96
CA ARG A 291 -19.36 -28.62 -18.46
C ARG A 291 -20.05 -28.59 -17.11
N MET A 292 -19.80 -27.59 -16.26
CA MET A 292 -20.29 -27.60 -14.86
C MET A 292 -20.81 -26.25 -14.37
N GLY A 293 -20.91 -25.22 -15.23
CA GLY A 293 -21.36 -23.90 -14.83
C GLY A 293 -20.41 -23.18 -13.85
N ILE A 294 -19.19 -23.70 -13.64
CA ILE A 294 -18.20 -23.09 -12.76
C ILE A 294 -17.47 -22.01 -13.54
N PRO A 295 -17.38 -20.76 -13.04
CA PRO A 295 -16.61 -19.70 -13.69
C PRO A 295 -15.13 -20.07 -13.81
N TRP A 296 -14.52 -19.78 -14.97
CA TRP A 296 -13.10 -20.06 -15.23
C TRP A 296 -12.18 -19.39 -14.22
N LYS A 297 -12.49 -18.16 -13.82
CA LYS A 297 -11.75 -17.41 -12.79
C LYS A 297 -11.67 -18.10 -11.43
N ILE A 298 -12.54 -19.09 -11.16
CA ILE A 298 -12.50 -19.93 -9.96
C ILE A 298 -11.73 -21.23 -10.22
N LEU A 299 -12.02 -21.89 -11.37
CA LEU A 299 -11.41 -23.16 -11.73
C LEU A 299 -9.90 -23.02 -11.99
N PHE A 300 -9.49 -21.98 -12.69
CA PHE A 300 -8.09 -21.78 -13.08
C PHE A 300 -7.12 -21.68 -11.88
N PRO A 301 -7.31 -20.80 -10.87
CA PRO A 301 -6.41 -20.73 -9.73
C PRO A 301 -6.40 -22.02 -8.89
N MET A 302 -7.51 -22.74 -8.84
CA MET A 302 -7.56 -24.08 -8.21
C MET A 302 -6.70 -25.08 -8.98
N GLY A 303 -6.74 -25.05 -10.32
CA GLY A 303 -5.92 -25.88 -11.17
C GLY A 303 -4.43 -25.62 -10.98
N VAL A 304 -4.04 -24.34 -11.00
CA VAL A 304 -2.66 -23.89 -10.73
C VAL A 304 -2.16 -24.42 -9.38
N TRP A 305 -2.98 -24.31 -8.33
CA TRP A 305 -2.66 -24.84 -7.00
C TRP A 305 -2.55 -26.38 -6.98
N LYS A 306 -3.40 -27.10 -7.72
CA LYS A 306 -3.35 -28.56 -7.78
C LYS A 306 -2.10 -29.06 -8.50
N LEU A 307 -1.63 -28.39 -9.53
CA LEU A 307 -0.36 -28.71 -10.20
C LEU A 307 0.80 -28.61 -9.20
N TRP A 308 0.84 -27.56 -8.40
CA TRP A 308 1.84 -27.39 -7.33
C TRP A 308 1.76 -28.50 -6.28
N LEU A 309 0.56 -28.80 -5.79
CA LEU A 309 0.36 -29.88 -4.81
C LEU A 309 0.72 -31.26 -5.36
N HIS A 310 0.42 -31.50 -6.64
CA HIS A 310 0.79 -32.75 -7.32
C HIS A 310 2.31 -32.92 -7.36
N ARG A 311 3.03 -31.89 -7.79
CA ARG A 311 4.52 -31.87 -7.81
C ARG A 311 5.08 -32.16 -6.42
N ASN A 312 4.59 -31.50 -5.38
CA ASN A 312 5.05 -31.73 -4.01
C ASN A 312 4.74 -33.15 -3.52
N ASN A 313 3.57 -33.67 -3.82
CA ASN A 313 3.23 -35.03 -3.48
C ASN A 313 4.11 -36.06 -4.22
N PHE A 314 4.43 -35.80 -5.49
CA PHE A 314 5.34 -36.64 -6.26
C PHE A 314 6.73 -36.64 -5.64
N ILE A 315 7.31 -35.49 -5.33
CA ILE A 315 8.69 -35.38 -4.84
C ILE A 315 8.82 -35.89 -3.40
N PHE A 316 7.89 -35.52 -2.51
CA PHE A 316 8.06 -35.71 -1.08
C PHE A 316 7.31 -36.90 -0.48
N LYS A 317 6.37 -37.53 -1.23
CA LYS A 317 5.51 -38.58 -0.67
C LYS A 317 5.48 -39.85 -1.49
N THR A 318 4.96 -39.82 -2.71
CA THR A 318 4.53 -41.02 -3.40
C THR A 318 5.48 -41.45 -4.52
N GLY A 319 6.24 -40.56 -5.15
CA GLY A 319 6.97 -40.83 -6.38
C GLY A 319 6.08 -41.24 -7.56
N LYS A 320 4.76 -41.15 -7.42
CA LYS A 320 3.79 -41.59 -8.43
C LYS A 320 2.97 -40.42 -8.98
N VAL A 321 2.75 -40.43 -10.30
CA VAL A 321 1.90 -39.46 -10.95
C VAL A 321 0.44 -39.71 -10.61
N ASN A 322 -0.27 -38.67 -10.13
CA ASN A 322 -1.68 -38.78 -9.76
C ASN A 322 -2.58 -38.25 -10.88
N GLN A 323 -3.11 -39.14 -11.69
CA GLN A 323 -4.02 -38.81 -12.81
C GLN A 323 -5.36 -38.21 -12.35
N SER A 324 -5.74 -38.33 -11.05
CA SER A 324 -6.96 -37.72 -10.53
C SER A 324 -6.84 -36.23 -10.15
N CYS A 325 -5.69 -35.60 -10.43
CA CYS A 325 -5.43 -34.20 -10.10
C CYS A 325 -6.47 -33.24 -10.67
N PHE A 326 -6.85 -33.47 -11.91
CA PHE A 326 -7.89 -32.70 -12.59
C PHE A 326 -9.27 -32.82 -11.92
N ARG A 327 -9.73 -34.06 -11.66
CA ARG A 327 -11.02 -34.30 -10.99
C ARG A 327 -11.09 -33.63 -9.61
N LYS A 328 -10.00 -33.67 -8.86
CA LYS A 328 -9.91 -32.97 -7.57
C LYS A 328 -9.97 -31.46 -7.71
N SER A 329 -9.38 -30.90 -8.77
CA SER A 329 -9.47 -29.46 -9.07
C SER A 329 -10.91 -29.03 -9.31
N ILE A 330 -11.66 -29.78 -10.13
CA ILE A 330 -13.07 -29.50 -10.40
C ILE A 330 -13.91 -29.61 -9.13
N LYS A 331 -13.73 -30.68 -8.34
CA LYS A 331 -14.46 -30.87 -7.09
C LYS A 331 -14.27 -29.71 -6.13
N ASP A 332 -13.03 -29.33 -5.85
CA ASP A 332 -12.73 -28.24 -4.95
C ASP A 332 -13.25 -26.89 -5.48
N SER A 333 -13.24 -26.69 -6.81
CA SER A 333 -13.80 -25.48 -7.45
C SER A 333 -15.32 -25.42 -7.32
N ALA A 334 -16.00 -26.55 -7.52
CA ALA A 334 -17.46 -26.65 -7.38
C ALA A 334 -17.89 -26.40 -5.92
N GLU A 335 -17.17 -26.97 -4.97
CA GLU A 335 -17.42 -26.76 -3.54
C GLU A 335 -17.21 -25.27 -3.16
N PHE A 336 -16.11 -24.67 -3.57
CA PHE A 336 -15.87 -23.25 -3.32
C PHE A 336 -16.95 -22.38 -3.95
N PHE A 337 -17.37 -22.66 -5.18
CA PHE A 337 -18.39 -21.91 -5.88
C PHE A 337 -19.75 -22.02 -5.20
N SER A 338 -20.15 -23.23 -4.76
CA SER A 338 -21.41 -23.47 -4.04
C SER A 338 -21.45 -22.72 -2.70
N ILE A 339 -20.37 -22.77 -1.91
CA ILE A 339 -20.24 -22.00 -0.65
C ILE A 339 -20.42 -20.50 -0.91
N ARG A 340 -19.84 -19.99 -1.99
CA ARG A 340 -19.90 -18.58 -2.33
C ARG A 340 -21.28 -18.14 -2.82
N LEU A 341 -21.98 -18.99 -3.56
CA LEU A 341 -23.37 -18.74 -3.94
C LEU A 341 -24.27 -18.68 -2.71
N ASN A 342 -24.12 -19.64 -1.80
CA ASN A 342 -24.90 -19.69 -0.55
C ASN A 342 -24.63 -18.48 0.36
N ALA A 343 -23.38 -17.97 0.37
CA ALA A 343 -23.04 -16.76 1.13
C ALA A 343 -23.65 -15.47 0.57
N LYS A 344 -24.02 -15.45 -0.73
CA LYS A 344 -24.69 -14.31 -1.39
C LYS A 344 -26.21 -14.35 -1.24
N LEU A 345 -26.79 -15.47 -0.84
CA LEU A 345 -28.20 -15.55 -0.55
C LEU A 345 -28.54 -14.70 0.70
N PRO A 346 -29.63 -13.92 0.67
CA PRO A 346 -30.03 -13.15 1.84
C PRO A 346 -30.28 -14.14 2.98
N LYS A 347 -29.49 -14.02 4.06
CA LYS A 347 -29.73 -14.76 5.28
C LYS A 347 -31.10 -14.34 5.82
N ALA A 348 -32.06 -15.26 5.88
CA ALA A 348 -33.29 -15.03 6.59
C ALA A 348 -32.91 -14.59 8.02
N LYS A 349 -33.26 -13.36 8.39
CA LYS A 349 -33.11 -12.88 9.77
C LYS A 349 -34.11 -13.65 10.62
N ILE A 350 -33.66 -14.77 11.21
CA ILE A 350 -34.41 -15.39 12.29
C ILE A 350 -34.21 -14.46 13.48
N VAL A 351 -35.22 -13.66 13.78
CA VAL A 351 -35.25 -12.89 15.02
C VAL A 351 -35.60 -13.87 16.13
N VAL A 352 -34.58 -14.41 16.79
CA VAL A 352 -34.75 -15.16 18.04
C VAL A 352 -34.77 -14.10 19.13
N ALA A 353 -35.91 -13.93 19.77
CA ALA A 353 -36.01 -13.16 20.99
C ALA A 353 -35.23 -13.91 22.09
N VAL A 354 -34.01 -13.47 22.36
CA VAL A 354 -33.22 -13.96 23.50
C VAL A 354 -33.68 -13.17 24.73
N GLY A 355 -34.62 -13.76 25.51
CA GLY A 355 -34.95 -13.29 26.84
C GLY A 355 -33.80 -13.63 27.79
N TRP A 356 -33.30 -12.63 28.51
CA TRP A 356 -32.35 -12.87 29.59
C TRP A 356 -33.10 -13.44 30.80
N GLU A 357 -32.87 -14.69 31.15
CA GLU A 357 -33.39 -15.30 32.36
C GLU A 357 -32.39 -15.13 33.50
N LYS A 358 -32.88 -14.61 34.65
CA LYS A 358 -32.02 -14.48 35.84
C LYS A 358 -31.62 -15.86 36.32
N PRO A 359 -30.33 -16.12 36.58
CA PRO A 359 -29.89 -17.42 37.12
C PRO A 359 -30.58 -17.70 38.47
N PRO A 360 -30.96 -18.97 38.75
CA PRO A 360 -31.57 -19.33 40.03
C PRO A 360 -30.61 -18.95 41.15
N LEU A 361 -31.18 -18.36 42.21
CA LEU A 361 -30.44 -18.08 43.44
C LEU A 361 -30.03 -19.41 44.04
N GLY A 362 -28.73 -19.67 44.16
CA GLY A 362 -28.13 -20.80 44.88
C GLY A 362 -28.12 -20.55 46.38
#